data_dc85de9dc413b1429c59d607aeec3d73
#
_entry.id   dc85de9dc413b1429c59d607aeec3d73
#
_cell.length_a   1.000
_cell.length_b   1.000
_cell.length_c   1.000
_cell.angle_alpha   90.00
_cell.angle_beta   90.00
_cell.angle_gamma   90.00
#
_symmetry.space_group_name_H-M   'P 1'
#
loop_
_entity.id
_entity.type
_entity.pdbx_description
1 polymer ?
#
loop_
_entity_poly.entity_id
_entity_poly.type
_entity_poly.pdbx_seq_one_letter_code
_entity_poly.pdbx_strand_id
1 'polypeptide(L)'
;MQPQPIDPMAEENSDQILASFRKSIDNIDAALIHMLAERFRITQAVGEYKAKTKLPPADPGREASQIARLRNLAIDADLDPEFSEKFIRFVIDEVIRHHRIARGD
;
A
#
# COMPACT_ATOMS: atom_id res chain seq x y z
N MET A 1 19.59 26.36 40.51
CA MET A 1 19.37 24.98 40.04
C MET A 1 20.11 24.81 38.71
N GLN A 2 21.17 24.00 38.70
CA GLN A 2 21.94 23.79 37.47
C GLN A 2 21.24 22.74 36.62
N PRO A 3 21.13 22.95 35.31
CA PRO A 3 20.62 21.91 34.43
C PRO A 3 21.57 20.71 34.46
N GLN A 4 20.99 19.52 34.52
CA GLN A 4 21.79 18.30 34.46
C GLN A 4 22.39 18.12 33.07
N PRO A 5 23.66 17.70 32.99
CA PRO A 5 24.24 17.40 31.68
C PRO A 5 23.48 16.25 31.00
N ILE A 6 23.32 16.34 29.71
CA ILE A 6 22.72 15.27 28.90
C ILE A 6 23.64 14.05 29.00
N ASP A 7 23.08 12.93 29.44
CA ASP A 7 23.82 11.66 29.52
C ASP A 7 24.11 11.17 28.11
N PRO A 8 25.41 11.02 27.70
CA PRO A 8 25.73 10.47 26.35
C PRO A 8 25.17 9.08 26.11
N MET A 9 25.05 8.26 27.16
CA MET A 9 24.45 6.93 27.04
C MET A 9 22.95 6.98 26.77
N ALA A 10 22.26 8.01 27.33
CA ALA A 10 20.83 8.22 27.04
C ALA A 10 20.63 8.61 25.56
N GLU A 11 21.51 9.44 25.00
CA GLU A 11 21.48 9.79 23.57
C GLU A 11 21.76 8.58 22.68
N GLU A 12 22.75 7.76 22.99
CA GLU A 12 23.05 6.52 22.27
C GLU A 12 21.86 5.56 22.32
N ASN A 13 21.22 5.42 23.51
CA ASN A 13 20.02 4.59 23.63
C ASN A 13 18.86 5.12 22.79
N SER A 14 18.67 6.44 22.73
CA SER A 14 17.65 7.07 21.90
C SER A 14 17.89 6.80 20.42
N ASP A 15 19.15 6.90 19.96
CA ASP A 15 19.53 6.60 18.59
C ASP A 15 19.33 5.11 18.26
N GLN A 16 19.67 4.23 19.20
CA GLN A 16 19.46 2.79 19.04
C GLN A 16 17.98 2.43 18.99
N ILE A 17 17.15 3.05 19.83
CA ILE A 17 15.71 2.85 19.82
C ILE A 17 15.12 3.31 18.50
N LEU A 18 15.50 4.50 18.04
CA LEU A 18 15.03 5.04 16.77
C LEU A 18 15.48 4.17 15.60
N ALA A 19 16.72 3.69 15.61
CA ALA A 19 17.24 2.78 14.59
C ALA A 19 16.47 1.46 14.57
N SER A 20 16.07 0.94 15.73
CA SER A 20 15.26 -0.26 15.86
C SER A 20 13.87 -0.07 15.24
N PHE A 21 13.21 1.06 15.52
CA PHE A 21 11.92 1.39 14.91
C PHE A 21 12.03 1.51 13.39
N ARG A 22 13.07 2.18 12.91
CA ARG A 22 13.31 2.35 11.47
C ARG A 22 13.57 1.02 10.78
N LYS A 23 14.29 0.12 11.42
CA LYS A 23 14.51 -1.23 10.89
C LYS A 23 13.18 -1.99 10.75
N SER A 24 12.31 -1.89 11.75
CA SER A 24 10.97 -2.49 11.68
C SER A 24 10.15 -1.89 10.55
N ILE A 25 10.17 -0.57 10.38
CA ILE A 25 9.50 0.12 9.29
C ILE A 25 10.05 -0.35 7.94
N ASP A 26 11.36 -0.47 7.79
CA ASP A 26 12.01 -0.92 6.56
C ASP A 26 11.57 -2.35 6.20
N ASN A 27 11.43 -3.23 7.20
CA ASN A 27 10.95 -4.59 6.98
C ASN A 27 9.49 -4.61 6.53
N ILE A 28 8.64 -3.75 7.12
CA ILE A 28 7.25 -3.61 6.71
C ILE A 28 7.17 -3.08 5.28
N ASP A 29 7.95 -2.04 4.96
CA ASP A 29 7.99 -1.47 3.62
C ASP A 29 8.41 -2.51 2.57
N ALA A 30 9.41 -3.33 2.88
CA ALA A 30 9.84 -4.42 2.00
C ALA A 30 8.69 -5.41 1.75
N ALA A 31 7.97 -5.80 2.80
CA ALA A 31 6.80 -6.68 2.68
C ALA A 31 5.70 -6.05 1.82
N LEU A 32 5.42 -4.76 2.02
CA LEU A 32 4.44 -4.02 1.21
C LEU A 32 4.81 -4.04 -0.28
N ILE A 33 6.05 -3.77 -0.61
CA ILE A 33 6.53 -3.76 -2.00
C ILE A 33 6.38 -5.15 -2.63
N HIS A 34 6.75 -6.21 -1.91
CA HIS A 34 6.58 -7.58 -2.42
C HIS A 34 5.11 -7.93 -2.62
N MET A 35 4.23 -7.52 -1.70
CA MET A 35 2.79 -7.74 -1.85
C MET A 35 2.21 -6.98 -3.03
N LEU A 36 2.61 -5.72 -3.22
CA LEU A 36 2.17 -4.93 -4.39
C LEU A 36 2.66 -5.54 -5.69
N ALA A 37 3.92 -6.00 -5.74
CA ALA A 37 4.47 -6.66 -6.93
C ALA A 37 3.65 -7.89 -7.31
N GLU A 38 3.30 -8.72 -6.32
CA GLU A 38 2.45 -9.90 -6.53
C GLU A 38 1.05 -9.50 -7.00
N ARG A 39 0.47 -8.51 -6.36
CA ARG A 39 -0.86 -8.02 -6.72
C ARG A 39 -0.90 -7.50 -8.16
N PHE A 40 0.08 -6.71 -8.58
CA PHE A 40 0.16 -6.22 -9.96
C PHE A 40 0.40 -7.35 -10.97
N ARG A 41 1.17 -8.35 -10.61
CA ARG A 41 1.37 -9.55 -11.46
C ARG A 41 0.04 -10.23 -11.73
N ILE A 42 -0.80 -10.38 -10.71
CA ILE A 42 -2.14 -10.98 -10.84
C ILE A 42 -3.06 -10.07 -11.65
N THR A 43 -3.08 -8.77 -11.38
CA THR A 43 -3.94 -7.85 -12.14
C THR A 43 -3.53 -7.71 -13.60
N GLN A 44 -2.24 -7.86 -13.90
CA GLN A 44 -1.78 -7.93 -15.31
C GLN A 44 -2.33 -9.17 -16.00
N ALA A 45 -2.34 -10.32 -15.33
CA ALA A 45 -2.95 -11.54 -15.87
C ALA A 45 -4.46 -11.37 -16.09
N VAL A 46 -5.13 -10.69 -15.17
CA VAL A 46 -6.55 -10.33 -15.33
C VAL A 46 -6.74 -9.42 -16.54
N GLY A 47 -5.85 -8.45 -16.73
CA GLY A 47 -5.89 -7.53 -17.86
C GLY A 47 -5.74 -8.26 -19.21
N GLU A 48 -4.82 -9.21 -19.28
CA GLU A 48 -4.64 -10.06 -20.48
C GLU A 48 -5.89 -10.88 -20.77
N TYR A 49 -6.48 -11.48 -19.75
CA TYR A 49 -7.73 -12.23 -19.88
C TYR A 49 -8.87 -11.34 -20.38
N LYS A 50 -9.03 -10.14 -19.80
CA LYS A 50 -10.06 -9.19 -20.22
C LYS A 50 -9.88 -8.75 -21.68
N ALA A 51 -8.63 -8.55 -22.11
CA ALA A 51 -8.33 -8.19 -23.49
C ALA A 51 -8.73 -9.31 -24.46
N LYS A 52 -8.43 -10.56 -24.12
CA LYS A 52 -8.79 -11.74 -24.93
C LYS A 52 -10.29 -11.95 -25.02
N THR A 53 -11.01 -11.66 -23.94
CA THR A 53 -12.46 -11.87 -23.87
C THR A 53 -13.25 -10.61 -24.19
N LYS A 54 -12.57 -9.52 -24.56
CA LYS A 54 -13.17 -8.22 -24.92
C LYS A 54 -13.99 -7.60 -23.78
N LEU A 55 -13.59 -7.87 -22.53
CA LEU A 55 -14.18 -7.22 -21.37
C LEU A 55 -13.57 -5.82 -21.19
N PRO A 56 -14.33 -4.87 -20.65
CA PRO A 56 -13.79 -3.51 -20.42
C PRO A 56 -12.68 -3.51 -19.36
N PRO A 57 -11.67 -2.60 -19.47
CA PRO A 57 -10.58 -2.54 -18.51
C PRO A 57 -11.02 -2.09 -17.11
N ALA A 58 -12.05 -1.27 -17.01
CA ALA A 58 -12.60 -0.79 -15.74
C ALA A 58 -13.88 -1.55 -15.38
N ASP A 59 -14.07 -1.77 -14.09
CA ASP A 59 -15.27 -2.38 -13.52
C ASP A 59 -15.70 -1.56 -12.30
N PRO A 60 -16.54 -0.51 -12.49
CA PRO A 60 -16.95 0.36 -11.39
C PRO A 60 -17.64 -0.35 -10.23
N GLY A 61 -18.41 -1.39 -10.49
CA GLY A 61 -19.06 -2.18 -9.44
C GLY A 61 -18.05 -2.91 -8.57
N ARG A 62 -17.05 -3.51 -9.19
CA ARG A 62 -15.95 -4.19 -8.48
C ARG A 62 -15.12 -3.17 -7.69
N GLU A 63 -14.83 -2.03 -8.27
CA GLU A 63 -14.08 -0.96 -7.61
C GLU A 63 -14.80 -0.48 -6.36
N ALA A 64 -16.10 -0.21 -6.45
CA ALA A 64 -16.92 0.22 -5.31
C ALA A 64 -16.91 -0.82 -4.19
N SER A 65 -17.03 -2.10 -4.53
CA SER A 65 -17.02 -3.17 -3.52
C SER A 65 -15.64 -3.34 -2.87
N GLN A 66 -14.56 -3.17 -3.63
CA GLN A 66 -13.19 -3.19 -3.09
C GLN A 66 -12.97 -2.04 -2.09
N ILE A 67 -13.40 -0.84 -2.45
CA ILE A 67 -13.26 0.33 -1.58
C ILE A 67 -14.01 0.11 -0.27
N ALA A 68 -15.26 -0.35 -0.35
CA ALA A 68 -16.09 -0.62 0.85
C ALA A 68 -15.44 -1.69 1.72
N ARG A 69 -14.94 -2.77 1.12
CA ARG A 69 -14.27 -3.85 1.84
C ARG A 69 -13.02 -3.36 2.57
N LEU A 70 -12.19 -2.57 1.88
CA LEU A 70 -10.95 -2.07 2.48
C LEU A 70 -11.21 -1.04 3.57
N ARG A 71 -12.24 -0.20 3.44
CA ARG A 71 -12.64 0.70 4.52
C ARG A 71 -13.00 -0.09 5.79
N ASN A 72 -13.77 -1.16 5.66
CA ASN A 72 -14.14 -2.00 6.80
C ASN A 72 -12.93 -2.71 7.41
N LEU A 73 -12.04 -3.24 6.58
CA LEU A 73 -10.79 -3.85 7.05
C LEU A 73 -9.91 -2.83 7.78
N ALA A 74 -9.84 -1.60 7.29
CA ALA A 74 -9.08 -0.53 7.92
C ALA A 74 -9.61 -0.21 9.31
N ILE A 75 -10.94 -0.11 9.46
CA ILE A 75 -11.58 0.11 10.76
C ILE A 75 -11.20 -1.01 11.73
N ASP A 76 -11.30 -2.26 11.31
CA ASP A 76 -10.95 -3.41 12.15
C ASP A 76 -9.47 -3.42 12.53
N ALA A 77 -8.60 -2.88 11.71
CA ALA A 77 -7.15 -2.81 11.91
C ALA A 77 -6.70 -1.51 12.60
N ASP A 78 -7.61 -0.66 13.04
CA ASP A 78 -7.31 0.67 13.60
C ASP A 78 -6.50 1.55 12.64
N LEU A 79 -6.76 1.42 11.35
CA LEU A 79 -6.19 2.25 10.30
C LEU A 79 -7.25 3.23 9.81
N ASP A 80 -6.83 4.47 9.50
CA ASP A 80 -7.74 5.49 8.97
C ASP A 80 -8.40 4.98 7.68
N PRO A 81 -9.73 4.82 7.65
CA PRO A 81 -10.43 4.33 6.46
C PRO A 81 -10.37 5.31 5.28
N GLU A 82 -10.22 6.61 5.53
CA GLU A 82 -10.04 7.60 4.46
C GLU A 82 -8.69 7.40 3.76
N PHE A 83 -7.63 7.11 4.53
CA PHE A 83 -6.34 6.76 3.97
C PHE A 83 -6.44 5.47 3.14
N SER A 84 -7.10 4.45 3.68
CA SER A 84 -7.31 3.17 3.00
C SER A 84 -8.01 3.37 1.65
N GLU A 85 -9.02 4.21 1.60
CA GLU A 85 -9.73 4.53 0.35
C GLU A 85 -8.81 5.21 -0.66
N LYS A 86 -8.06 6.23 -0.23
CA LYS A 86 -7.10 6.92 -1.10
C LYS A 86 -6.07 5.96 -1.67
N PHE A 87 -5.57 5.07 -0.82
CA PHE A 87 -4.57 4.09 -1.23
C PHE A 87 -5.12 3.14 -2.29
N ILE A 88 -6.29 2.54 -2.06
CA ILE A 88 -6.84 1.58 -3.01
C ILE A 88 -7.27 2.26 -4.33
N ARG A 89 -7.77 3.51 -4.27
CA ARG A 89 -8.07 4.26 -5.49
C ARG A 89 -6.83 4.49 -6.33
N PHE A 90 -5.71 4.83 -5.70
CA PHE A 90 -4.43 4.98 -6.38
C PHE A 90 -4.01 3.69 -7.08
N VAL A 91 -4.13 2.56 -6.38
CA VAL A 91 -3.79 1.23 -6.92
C VAL A 91 -4.71 0.85 -8.08
N ILE A 92 -6.02 1.08 -7.94
CA ILE A 92 -7.00 0.80 -9.01
C ILE A 92 -6.69 1.61 -10.25
N ASP A 93 -6.40 2.89 -10.12
CA ASP A 93 -6.04 3.76 -11.25
C ASP A 93 -4.81 3.24 -11.98
N GLU A 94 -3.82 2.77 -11.25
CA GLU A 94 -2.61 2.19 -11.83
C GLU A 94 -2.92 0.87 -12.58
N VAL A 95 -3.78 0.03 -12.04
CA VAL A 95 -4.23 -1.20 -12.71
C VAL A 95 -4.93 -0.86 -14.02
N ILE A 96 -5.82 0.12 -14.01
CA ILE A 96 -6.55 0.54 -15.23
C ILE A 96 -5.55 1.06 -16.27
N ARG A 97 -4.57 1.84 -15.85
CA ARG A 97 -3.51 2.33 -16.73
C ARG A 97 -2.76 1.18 -17.38
N HIS A 98 -2.37 0.14 -16.61
CA HIS A 98 -1.71 -1.05 -17.13
C HIS A 98 -2.59 -1.79 -18.15
N HIS A 99 -3.89 -1.92 -17.85
CA HIS A 99 -4.82 -2.61 -18.77
C HIS A 99 -4.97 -1.86 -20.09
N ARG A 100 -5.01 -0.53 -20.06
CA ARG A 100 -5.08 0.28 -21.28
C ARG A 100 -3.81 0.18 -22.10
N ILE A 101 -2.65 0.25 -21.47
CA ILE A 101 -1.36 0.08 -22.17
C ILE A 101 -1.29 -1.30 -22.84
N ALA A 102 -1.68 -2.35 -22.14
CA ALA A 102 -1.69 -3.72 -22.70
C ALA A 102 -2.61 -3.87 -23.91
N ARG A 103 -3.66 -3.02 -24.02
CA ARG A 103 -4.57 -3.00 -25.18
C ARG A 103 -4.06 -2.12 -26.32
N GLY A 104 -2.99 -1.34 -26.10
CA GLY A 104 -2.49 -0.38 -27.07
C GLY A 104 -3.21 0.96 -27.04
N ASP A 105 -3.91 1.24 -25.95
CA ASP A 105 -4.65 2.52 -25.78
C ASP A 105 -3.73 3.68 -25.32
#